data_07a48e95a0956d65ad6e36e704956349
#
_entry.id   07a48e95a0956d65ad6e36e704956349
#
_cell.length_a   1.000
_cell.length_b   1.000
_cell.length_c   1.000
_cell.angle_alpha   90.00
_cell.angle_beta   90.00
_cell.angle_gamma   90.00
#
_symmetry.space_group_name_H-M   'P 1'
#
loop_
_entity.id
_entity.type
_entity.pdbx_description
1 polymer ?
#
loop_
_entity_poly.entity_id
_entity_poly.type
_entity_poly.pdbx_seq_one_letter_code
_entity_poly.pdbx_strand_id
1 'polypeptide(L)'
;QGQIEIFNKNYFEPLKNYQIVWSLYKDGVCVKKNQPLQGAKNIVGPREKGIYTLPYDYASLDANSEYFVTVQFLLGKDMPWAKKGYVQMEEQLRVKGADVAAPSIAAVAKNGKAMKYQLDKAAKRASIMGENFQVAFDLNTGAIYSLKYGNQIIFKDGNGPQLDAYRAPTDNDAGIGYHNAWFKNGLYDLQHVVKSWTCTPNKKDGTYKLDFTVESQGKEGCDVNYSNRDRDPESCYNFEKNKRALTDADLKFTSRQIYTIYKDGSIEMQSAIGANRSKVILPRIGYSMVLPSELNQYDYYGRGPVNNYNDRKTSQFIGWYHSPVAEQGIMLPKPQAQGNREEVRWCAVTNSQQQGVVFISDSTMSASALPWSQQELTLAAHPYQLPKSSGTHLHLDAKVTGLGGASCGQGGPLTPDQVRSTPTTFGFIIRPAVKSELPNLVKVSATGSEMVKDIMQQMKQNQQNTGLQIAFASSQEPDEGDASYLVDGDPSTIWHTMYSITLAKYPHWVDFDAGKQKMIKGFTYLARQDGSLNGCIKDYEIYVSNDNKNWGEPVAKGSFEKTAKLQKVMFGKPVKARYVRLRALNEQSGQDYASGAEFTLVTE
;
A
#
# COMPACT_ATOMS: atom_id res chain seq x y z
N GLN A 1 -10.13 10.70 -32.43
CA GLN A 1 -9.11 11.39 -31.62
C GLN A 1 -9.47 12.87 -31.57
N GLY A 2 -9.40 13.48 -30.35
CA GLY A 2 -9.85 14.85 -30.14
C GLY A 2 -11.38 15.02 -30.04
N GLN A 3 -12.13 13.92 -29.90
CA GLN A 3 -13.57 13.95 -29.67
C GLN A 3 -13.89 13.44 -28.26
N ILE A 4 -14.92 14.04 -27.64
CA ILE A 4 -15.49 13.61 -26.36
C ILE A 4 -17.00 13.43 -26.54
N GLU A 5 -17.55 12.40 -25.92
CA GLU A 5 -18.99 12.23 -25.73
C GLU A 5 -19.40 12.84 -24.40
N ILE A 6 -20.38 13.71 -24.41
CA ILE A 6 -21.00 14.27 -23.20
C ILE A 6 -22.41 13.72 -23.10
N PHE A 7 -22.68 13.01 -21.99
CA PHE A 7 -24.02 12.57 -21.62
C PHE A 7 -24.61 13.52 -20.59
N ASN A 8 -25.65 14.27 -20.96
CA ASN A 8 -26.38 15.13 -20.04
C ASN A 8 -27.27 14.29 -19.13
N LYS A 9 -26.82 14.05 -17.89
CA LYS A 9 -27.57 13.27 -16.91
C LYS A 9 -28.69 14.06 -16.21
N ASN A 10 -28.80 15.38 -16.43
CA ASN A 10 -29.91 16.15 -15.88
C ASN A 10 -31.25 15.66 -16.46
N TYR A 11 -32.32 15.78 -15.69
CA TYR A 11 -33.67 15.45 -16.13
C TYR A 11 -34.37 16.63 -16.81
N PHE A 12 -34.05 17.86 -16.40
CA PHE A 12 -34.78 19.07 -16.82
C PHE A 12 -33.88 20.16 -17.42
N GLU A 13 -32.59 20.11 -17.15
CA GLU A 13 -31.65 21.18 -17.50
C GLU A 13 -30.86 20.85 -18.76
N PRO A 14 -31.00 21.61 -19.86
CA PRO A 14 -30.22 21.44 -21.09
C PRO A 14 -28.82 22.03 -20.92
N LEU A 15 -27.82 21.47 -21.63
CA LEU A 15 -26.44 21.93 -21.55
C LEU A 15 -26.23 23.37 -22.08
N LYS A 16 -27.17 23.93 -22.86
CA LYS A 16 -27.12 25.33 -23.33
C LYS A 16 -27.06 26.37 -22.18
N ASN A 17 -27.48 25.98 -20.97
CA ASN A 17 -27.50 26.87 -19.83
C ASN A 17 -26.13 26.96 -19.15
N TYR A 18 -25.16 26.17 -19.61
CA TYR A 18 -23.78 26.20 -19.14
C TYR A 18 -22.84 26.76 -20.20
N GLN A 19 -21.80 27.44 -19.76
CA GLN A 19 -20.62 27.71 -20.55
C GLN A 19 -19.67 26.53 -20.39
N ILE A 20 -19.41 25.78 -21.46
CA ILE A 20 -18.50 24.63 -21.42
C ILE A 20 -17.14 25.11 -21.92
N VAL A 21 -16.11 24.88 -21.07
CA VAL A 21 -14.72 25.21 -21.39
C VAL A 21 -13.84 23.98 -21.21
N TRP A 22 -12.72 23.95 -21.91
CA TRP A 22 -11.72 22.91 -21.74
C TRP A 22 -10.32 23.49 -21.58
N SER A 23 -9.47 22.73 -20.88
CA SER A 23 -8.07 23.07 -20.67
C SER A 23 -7.20 21.87 -20.99
N LEU A 24 -6.03 22.10 -21.62
CA LEU A 24 -5.05 21.07 -21.95
C LEU A 24 -3.87 21.18 -20.99
N TYR A 25 -3.50 20.06 -20.39
CA TYR A 25 -2.34 19.93 -19.51
C TYR A 25 -1.29 19.03 -20.15
N LYS A 26 -0.02 19.42 -20.04
CA LYS A 26 1.16 18.66 -20.43
C LYS A 26 2.02 18.42 -19.18
N ASP A 27 2.29 17.17 -18.83
CA ASP A 27 3.09 16.80 -17.66
C ASP A 27 2.66 17.55 -16.36
N GLY A 28 1.33 17.68 -16.17
CA GLY A 28 0.74 18.38 -15.03
C GLY A 28 0.64 19.91 -15.15
N VAL A 29 1.26 20.52 -16.18
CA VAL A 29 1.24 21.98 -16.40
C VAL A 29 0.18 22.36 -17.43
N CYS A 30 -0.66 23.35 -17.10
CA CYS A 30 -1.68 23.84 -18.02
C CYS A 30 -1.03 24.58 -19.21
N VAL A 31 -1.19 24.06 -20.44
CA VAL A 31 -0.64 24.65 -21.67
C VAL A 31 -1.69 25.38 -22.51
N LYS A 32 -2.98 25.03 -22.35
CA LYS A 32 -4.12 25.79 -22.89
C LYS A 32 -5.19 25.88 -21.82
N LYS A 33 -5.61 27.08 -21.45
CA LYS A 33 -6.55 27.29 -20.33
C LYS A 33 -7.88 27.82 -20.85
N ASN A 34 -8.99 27.29 -20.31
CA ASN A 34 -10.38 27.78 -20.47
C ASN A 34 -10.78 28.09 -21.91
N GLN A 35 -10.39 27.23 -22.85
CA GLN A 35 -10.82 27.37 -24.23
C GLN A 35 -12.31 27.03 -24.33
N PRO A 36 -13.14 27.86 -25.01
CA PRO A 36 -14.55 27.53 -25.21
C PRO A 36 -14.68 26.25 -26.03
N LEU A 37 -15.57 25.37 -25.60
CA LEU A 37 -15.91 24.18 -26.36
C LEU A 37 -16.83 24.60 -27.52
N GLN A 38 -16.29 24.59 -28.74
CA GLN A 38 -17.02 24.98 -29.96
C GLN A 38 -17.70 23.76 -30.59
N GLY A 39 -18.82 24.01 -31.29
CA GLY A 39 -19.26 23.14 -32.35
C GLY A 39 -20.35 22.15 -32.07
N ALA A 40 -21.02 22.17 -30.94
CA ALA A 40 -22.30 21.47 -30.86
C ALA A 40 -23.35 22.29 -31.58
N LYS A 41 -23.57 22.00 -32.87
CA LYS A 41 -24.77 22.47 -33.60
C LYS A 41 -26.06 22.00 -32.91
N ASN A 42 -25.96 20.98 -32.08
CA ASN A 42 -27.05 20.39 -31.32
C ASN A 42 -26.85 20.63 -29.83
N ILE A 43 -27.72 21.40 -29.26
CA ILE A 43 -27.89 21.59 -27.85
C ILE A 43 -28.26 20.23 -27.27
N VAL A 44 -27.38 19.65 -26.41
CA VAL A 44 -27.66 18.39 -25.75
C VAL A 44 -28.73 18.65 -24.68
N GLY A 45 -29.93 18.12 -24.95
CA GLY A 45 -31.07 18.18 -24.04
C GLY A 45 -30.90 17.29 -22.83
N PRO A 46 -31.85 17.35 -21.88
CA PRO A 46 -31.88 16.43 -20.75
C PRO A 46 -31.92 14.96 -21.22
N ARG A 47 -31.09 14.10 -20.60
CA ARG A 47 -30.95 12.66 -20.88
C ARG A 47 -30.44 12.32 -22.28
N GLU A 48 -29.91 13.31 -23.02
CA GLU A 48 -29.34 13.13 -24.35
C GLU A 48 -27.81 13.07 -24.30
N LYS A 49 -27.23 12.59 -25.41
CA LYS A 49 -25.78 12.52 -25.65
C LYS A 49 -25.39 13.40 -26.81
N GLY A 50 -24.20 13.99 -26.75
CA GLY A 50 -23.63 14.77 -27.82
C GLY A 50 -22.13 14.54 -27.97
N ILE A 51 -21.64 14.59 -29.23
CA ILE A 51 -20.22 14.48 -29.51
C ILE A 51 -19.67 15.88 -29.78
N TYR A 52 -18.58 16.22 -29.13
CA TYR A 52 -17.88 17.49 -29.21
C TYR A 52 -16.45 17.26 -29.69
N THR A 53 -15.96 18.15 -30.56
CA THR A 53 -14.57 18.14 -31.01
C THR A 53 -13.74 19.13 -30.19
N LEU A 54 -12.65 18.68 -29.63
CA LEU A 54 -11.66 19.49 -28.94
C LEU A 54 -10.66 20.00 -30.01
N PRO A 55 -10.52 21.33 -30.22
CA PRO A 55 -9.69 21.87 -31.28
C PRO A 55 -8.21 21.91 -30.90
N TYR A 56 -7.58 20.72 -30.76
CA TYR A 56 -6.14 20.58 -30.67
C TYR A 56 -5.66 19.53 -31.69
N ASP A 57 -4.44 19.73 -32.18
CA ASP A 57 -3.82 18.77 -33.09
C ASP A 57 -3.18 17.63 -32.26
N TYR A 58 -3.82 16.46 -32.26
CA TYR A 58 -3.33 15.28 -31.56
C TYR A 58 -1.96 14.80 -32.08
N ALA A 59 -1.72 14.95 -33.39
CA ALA A 59 -0.47 14.48 -34.00
C ALA A 59 0.74 15.34 -33.61
N SER A 60 0.50 16.61 -33.27
CA SER A 60 1.55 17.54 -32.82
C SER A 60 1.91 17.41 -31.35
N LEU A 61 1.20 16.57 -30.57
CA LEU A 61 1.52 16.36 -29.16
C LEU A 61 2.85 15.61 -29.00
N ASP A 62 3.70 16.12 -28.12
CA ASP A 62 5.00 15.54 -27.80
C ASP A 62 4.87 14.08 -27.33
N ALA A 63 5.58 13.16 -28.00
CA ALA A 63 5.56 11.73 -27.69
C ALA A 63 6.21 11.37 -26.35
N ASN A 64 7.00 12.28 -25.77
CA ASN A 64 7.69 12.09 -24.49
C ASN A 64 6.91 12.65 -23.30
N SER A 65 5.64 13.04 -23.49
CA SER A 65 4.86 13.75 -22.48
C SER A 65 3.47 13.13 -22.31
N GLU A 66 2.95 13.22 -21.10
CA GLU A 66 1.60 12.82 -20.75
C GLU A 66 0.65 14.01 -20.87
N TYR A 67 -0.52 13.80 -21.48
CA TYR A 67 -1.50 14.86 -21.67
C TYR A 67 -2.86 14.52 -21.09
N PHE A 68 -3.45 15.52 -20.42
CA PHE A 68 -4.82 15.48 -19.91
C PHE A 68 -5.63 16.67 -20.45
N VAL A 69 -6.92 16.45 -20.66
CA VAL A 69 -7.89 17.49 -20.89
C VAL A 69 -8.85 17.54 -19.72
N THR A 70 -9.04 18.73 -19.15
CA THR A 70 -10.11 18.99 -18.18
C THR A 70 -11.24 19.73 -18.90
N VAL A 71 -12.47 19.24 -18.75
CA VAL A 71 -13.69 19.87 -19.25
C VAL A 71 -14.50 20.39 -18.08
N GLN A 72 -14.87 21.68 -18.12
CA GLN A 72 -15.62 22.33 -17.04
C GLN A 72 -16.94 22.89 -17.57
N PHE A 73 -17.98 22.72 -16.77
CA PHE A 73 -19.32 23.26 -17.00
C PHE A 73 -19.56 24.42 -16.04
N LEU A 74 -19.54 25.62 -16.56
CA LEU A 74 -19.68 26.85 -15.79
C LEU A 74 -21.12 27.36 -15.86
N LEU A 75 -21.65 27.85 -14.74
CA LEU A 75 -22.97 28.49 -14.75
C LEU A 75 -23.00 29.65 -15.75
N GLY A 76 -23.95 29.64 -16.67
CA GLY A 76 -24.14 30.69 -17.70
C GLY A 76 -24.79 31.97 -17.18
N LYS A 77 -25.39 31.92 -15.96
CA LYS A 77 -26.07 33.04 -15.32
C LYS A 77 -25.94 32.94 -13.79
N ASP A 78 -26.26 34.04 -13.10
CA ASP A 78 -26.38 34.04 -11.63
C ASP A 78 -27.52 33.12 -11.18
N MET A 79 -27.25 32.32 -10.18
CA MET A 79 -28.22 31.48 -9.47
C MET A 79 -28.35 31.95 -8.01
N PRO A 80 -29.44 31.60 -7.28
CA PRO A 80 -29.56 31.95 -5.86
C PRO A 80 -28.41 31.52 -4.96
N TRP A 81 -27.71 30.44 -5.35
CA TRP A 81 -26.68 29.76 -4.56
C TRP A 81 -25.25 29.95 -5.10
N ALA A 82 -25.07 30.42 -6.36
CA ALA A 82 -23.75 30.70 -6.93
C ALA A 82 -23.82 31.72 -8.08
N LYS A 83 -22.71 32.42 -8.31
CA LYS A 83 -22.59 33.39 -9.39
C LYS A 83 -22.29 32.74 -10.74
N LYS A 84 -22.61 33.45 -11.83
CA LYS A 84 -22.18 33.13 -13.20
C LYS A 84 -20.67 32.81 -13.21
N GLY A 85 -20.28 31.75 -13.93
CA GLY A 85 -18.90 31.29 -13.99
C GLY A 85 -18.50 30.32 -12.87
N TYR A 86 -19.37 30.02 -11.91
CA TYR A 86 -19.14 28.97 -10.93
C TYR A 86 -19.01 27.61 -11.65
N VAL A 87 -17.99 26.82 -11.32
CA VAL A 87 -17.78 25.48 -11.87
C VAL A 87 -18.80 24.53 -11.23
N GLN A 88 -19.83 24.18 -11.99
CA GLN A 88 -20.88 23.26 -11.55
C GLN A 88 -20.41 21.82 -11.61
N MET A 89 -19.64 21.47 -12.62
CA MET A 89 -19.11 20.13 -12.85
C MET A 89 -17.81 20.23 -13.63
N GLU A 90 -16.90 19.33 -13.35
CA GLU A 90 -15.67 19.18 -14.13
C GLU A 90 -15.26 17.70 -14.20
N GLU A 91 -14.56 17.36 -15.30
CA GLU A 91 -14.04 16.02 -15.52
C GLU A 91 -12.68 16.11 -16.20
N GLN A 92 -11.77 15.21 -15.83
CA GLN A 92 -10.47 15.11 -16.46
C GLN A 92 -10.33 13.81 -17.24
N LEU A 93 -9.88 13.93 -18.48
CA LEU A 93 -9.68 12.81 -19.40
C LEU A 93 -8.20 12.73 -19.80
N ARG A 94 -7.63 11.54 -19.70
CA ARG A 94 -6.30 11.28 -20.28
C ARG A 94 -6.42 11.16 -21.78
N VAL A 95 -5.72 12.02 -22.52
CA VAL A 95 -5.79 12.05 -23.98
C VAL A 95 -4.58 11.42 -24.65
N LYS A 96 -3.42 11.44 -23.97
CA LYS A 96 -2.20 10.81 -24.45
C LYS A 96 -1.30 10.44 -23.28
N GLY A 97 -0.73 9.23 -23.28
CA GLY A 97 0.39 8.84 -22.45
C GLY A 97 1.72 9.22 -23.11
N ALA A 98 2.81 9.11 -22.41
CA ALA A 98 4.12 9.14 -23.03
C ALA A 98 4.30 7.85 -23.85
N ASP A 99 4.45 7.99 -25.16
CA ASP A 99 4.62 6.86 -26.08
C ASP A 99 6.09 6.40 -26.13
N VAL A 100 7.00 7.29 -25.75
CA VAL A 100 8.44 7.00 -25.65
C VAL A 100 8.82 6.94 -24.19
N ALA A 101 9.43 5.83 -23.78
CA ALA A 101 9.93 5.68 -22.42
C ALA A 101 11.00 6.75 -22.12
N ALA A 102 10.93 7.33 -20.93
CA ALA A 102 11.98 8.22 -20.46
C ALA A 102 13.35 7.50 -20.46
N PRO A 103 14.46 8.19 -20.72
CA PRO A 103 15.80 7.59 -20.66
C PRO A 103 16.04 7.02 -19.27
N SER A 104 16.71 5.86 -19.19
CA SER A 104 17.04 5.28 -17.89
C SER A 104 17.97 6.19 -17.09
N ILE A 105 17.86 6.18 -15.78
CA ILE A 105 18.74 6.93 -14.91
C ILE A 105 20.21 6.56 -15.17
N ALA A 106 20.52 5.31 -15.45
CA ALA A 106 21.85 4.86 -15.84
C ALA A 106 22.38 5.51 -17.12
N ALA A 107 21.49 5.89 -18.04
CA ALA A 107 21.90 6.62 -19.26
C ALA A 107 22.16 8.10 -19.02
N VAL A 108 21.44 8.72 -18.07
CA VAL A 108 21.49 10.17 -17.78
C VAL A 108 22.57 10.49 -16.75
N ALA A 109 22.72 9.70 -15.69
CA ALA A 109 23.59 9.98 -14.54
C ALA A 109 25.06 9.54 -14.73
N LYS A 110 25.57 9.56 -15.97
CA LYS A 110 26.94 9.12 -16.30
C LYS A 110 28.02 10.16 -15.96
N ASN A 111 27.63 11.42 -15.87
CA ASN A 111 28.55 12.53 -15.67
C ASN A 111 28.93 12.67 -14.18
N GLY A 112 30.18 12.98 -13.93
CA GLY A 112 30.71 13.16 -12.58
C GLY A 112 32.11 12.54 -12.42
N LYS A 113 32.81 12.97 -11.37
CA LYS A 113 34.12 12.39 -11.02
C LYS A 113 33.95 10.98 -10.42
N ALA A 114 35.07 10.26 -10.35
CA ALA A 114 35.12 8.97 -9.70
C ALA A 114 34.68 9.08 -8.22
N MET A 115 33.78 8.21 -7.80
CA MET A 115 33.33 8.14 -6.41
C MET A 115 34.32 7.37 -5.54
N LYS A 116 34.35 7.69 -4.24
CA LYS A 116 35.15 6.99 -3.22
C LYS A 116 34.22 6.20 -2.30
N TYR A 117 34.56 4.94 -2.07
CA TYR A 117 33.89 4.08 -1.09
C TYR A 117 34.73 4.01 0.19
N GLN A 118 34.09 4.08 1.33
CA GLN A 118 34.67 3.91 2.66
C GLN A 118 33.80 3.03 3.53
N LEU A 119 34.40 2.06 4.20
CA LEU A 119 33.73 1.21 5.17
C LEU A 119 34.28 1.51 6.57
N ASP A 120 33.43 2.03 7.44
CA ASP A 120 33.70 2.13 8.88
C ASP A 120 33.09 0.91 9.58
N LYS A 121 33.96 -0.05 9.94
CA LYS A 121 33.56 -1.28 10.61
C LYS A 121 33.12 -1.04 12.06
N ALA A 122 33.69 -0.05 12.74
CA ALA A 122 33.37 0.25 14.13
C ALA A 122 32.00 0.91 14.24
N ALA A 123 31.71 1.89 13.41
CA ALA A 123 30.42 2.55 13.35
C ALA A 123 29.39 1.75 12.54
N LYS A 124 29.77 0.66 11.89
CA LYS A 124 28.95 -0.12 10.95
C LYS A 124 28.30 0.78 9.89
N ARG A 125 29.13 1.53 9.17
CA ARG A 125 28.70 2.48 8.12
C ARG A 125 29.43 2.22 6.82
N ALA A 126 28.69 2.19 5.71
CA ALA A 126 29.22 2.19 4.36
C ALA A 126 28.94 3.55 3.73
N SER A 127 29.99 4.27 3.33
CA SER A 127 29.87 5.62 2.77
C SER A 127 30.36 5.66 1.33
N ILE A 128 29.66 6.42 0.49
CA ILE A 128 30.04 6.73 -0.88
C ILE A 128 30.06 8.25 -1.04
N MET A 129 31.17 8.76 -1.54
CA MET A 129 31.42 10.19 -1.71
C MET A 129 31.68 10.47 -3.18
N GLY A 130 30.90 11.36 -3.77
CA GLY A 130 31.09 11.94 -5.08
C GLY A 130 31.58 13.39 -5.00
N GLU A 131 31.58 14.10 -6.12
CA GLU A 131 32.04 15.48 -6.20
C GLU A 131 31.20 16.44 -5.36
N ASN A 132 29.86 16.32 -5.46
CA ASN A 132 28.92 17.22 -4.80
C ASN A 132 27.89 16.49 -3.90
N PHE A 133 28.18 15.25 -3.52
CA PHE A 133 27.32 14.51 -2.62
C PHE A 133 28.09 13.57 -1.71
N GLN A 134 27.46 13.22 -0.62
CA GLN A 134 27.91 12.15 0.26
C GLN A 134 26.69 11.39 0.77
N VAL A 135 26.73 10.07 0.67
CA VAL A 135 25.73 9.16 1.24
C VAL A 135 26.42 8.14 2.15
N ALA A 136 25.79 7.86 3.29
CA ALA A 136 26.22 6.80 4.20
C ALA A 136 25.03 5.90 4.54
N PHE A 137 25.25 4.60 4.60
CA PHE A 137 24.25 3.57 4.92
C PHE A 137 24.54 2.95 6.29
N ASP A 138 23.49 2.73 7.06
CA ASP A 138 23.55 1.95 8.30
C ASP A 138 23.53 0.45 7.98
N LEU A 139 24.60 -0.25 8.35
CA LEU A 139 24.73 -1.68 8.10
C LEU A 139 23.96 -2.55 9.11
N ASN A 140 23.35 -1.97 10.15
CA ASN A 140 22.46 -2.68 11.06
C ASN A 140 21.02 -2.67 10.55
N THR A 141 20.55 -1.54 9.98
CA THR A 141 19.15 -1.32 9.59
C THR A 141 18.92 -1.30 8.09
N GLY A 142 19.98 -1.08 7.27
CA GLY A 142 19.88 -0.93 5.82
C GLY A 142 19.42 0.47 5.37
N ALA A 143 19.11 1.38 6.30
CA ALA A 143 18.68 2.73 5.98
C ALA A 143 19.81 3.61 5.44
N ILE A 144 19.47 4.62 4.65
CA ILE A 144 20.38 5.74 4.40
C ILE A 144 20.55 6.50 5.73
N TYR A 145 21.71 6.38 6.35
CA TYR A 145 22.02 7.05 7.61
C TYR A 145 22.15 8.56 7.43
N SER A 146 22.82 8.97 6.38
CA SER A 146 22.96 10.39 6.02
C SER A 146 23.07 10.55 4.50
N LEU A 147 22.49 11.62 3.99
CA LEU A 147 22.62 12.06 2.61
C LEU A 147 22.73 13.57 2.58
N LYS A 148 23.72 14.10 1.86
CA LYS A 148 23.83 15.52 1.55
C LYS A 148 24.18 15.74 0.09
N TYR A 149 23.65 16.83 -0.46
CA TYR A 149 24.01 17.37 -1.77
C TYR A 149 24.62 18.76 -1.59
N GLY A 150 25.92 18.90 -1.91
CA GLY A 150 26.66 20.10 -1.55
C GLY A 150 26.57 20.35 -0.03
N ASN A 151 26.04 21.50 0.36
CA ASN A 151 25.79 21.86 1.76
C ASN A 151 24.39 21.50 2.27
N GLN A 152 23.46 21.10 1.38
CA GLN A 152 22.09 20.75 1.78
C GLN A 152 22.04 19.34 2.36
N ILE A 153 21.65 19.24 3.62
CA ILE A 153 21.36 17.97 4.28
C ILE A 153 19.98 17.51 3.85
N ILE A 154 19.90 16.27 3.37
CA ILE A 154 18.63 15.59 2.99
C ILE A 154 18.21 14.62 4.08
N PHE A 155 19.12 13.75 4.51
CA PHE A 155 18.90 12.82 5.64
C PHE A 155 20.04 12.93 6.64
N LYS A 156 19.73 12.72 7.91
CA LYS A 156 20.67 12.62 9.02
C LYS A 156 20.16 11.57 10.04
N ASP A 157 21.05 11.06 10.86
CA ASP A 157 20.74 10.23 12.02
C ASP A 157 19.90 8.95 11.73
N GLY A 158 20.05 8.40 10.51
CA GLY A 158 19.31 7.20 10.10
C GLY A 158 17.87 7.45 9.61
N ASN A 159 17.48 8.71 9.40
CA ASN A 159 16.14 9.11 8.97
C ASN A 159 15.88 8.94 7.46
N GLY A 160 16.77 8.26 6.72
CA GLY A 160 16.50 7.88 5.32
C GLY A 160 15.43 6.78 5.20
N PRO A 161 15.14 6.36 3.96
CA PRO A 161 14.04 5.42 3.71
C PRO A 161 14.15 4.12 4.52
N GLN A 162 13.10 3.79 5.26
CA GLN A 162 12.90 2.52 5.95
C GLN A 162 11.53 1.95 5.63
N LEU A 163 11.43 0.60 5.55
CA LEU A 163 10.16 -0.08 5.32
C LEU A 163 9.13 0.36 6.35
N ASP A 164 7.94 0.73 5.90
CA ASP A 164 6.82 1.10 6.75
C ASP A 164 5.52 0.47 6.24
N ALA A 165 4.71 0.02 7.19
CA ALA A 165 3.42 -0.58 6.95
C ALA A 165 2.37 -0.06 7.96
N TYR A 166 2.50 1.19 8.42
CA TYR A 166 1.64 1.78 9.43
C TYR A 166 1.03 3.11 9.00
N ARG A 167 -0.23 3.36 9.37
CA ARG A 167 -0.88 4.68 9.38
C ARG A 167 -1.60 4.92 10.69
N ALA A 168 -1.70 6.17 11.11
CA ALA A 168 -2.56 6.55 12.23
C ALA A 168 -4.00 6.12 11.93
N PRO A 169 -4.65 5.29 12.77
CA PRO A 169 -5.96 4.76 12.46
C PRO A 169 -6.98 5.86 12.21
N THR A 170 -7.68 5.78 11.09
CA THR A 170 -8.82 6.65 10.79
C THR A 170 -10.05 6.20 11.57
N ASP A 171 -11.10 7.03 11.58
CA ASP A 171 -12.39 6.66 12.21
C ASP A 171 -12.96 5.39 11.57
N ASN A 172 -12.78 5.22 10.27
CA ASN A 172 -13.20 4.02 9.55
C ASN A 172 -12.37 2.79 9.94
N ASP A 173 -11.04 2.93 10.03
CA ASP A 173 -10.15 1.83 10.45
C ASP A 173 -10.50 1.35 11.87
N ALA A 174 -10.83 2.29 12.74
CA ALA A 174 -11.25 2.01 14.10
C ALA A 174 -12.65 1.37 14.11
N GLY A 175 -13.57 1.87 13.32
CA GLY A 175 -14.95 1.37 13.21
C GLY A 175 -15.04 -0.07 12.74
N ILE A 176 -14.15 -0.51 11.85
CA ILE A 176 -14.08 -1.91 11.37
C ILE A 176 -13.12 -2.79 12.18
N GLY A 177 -12.31 -2.19 13.06
CA GLY A 177 -11.38 -2.92 13.91
C GLY A 177 -10.03 -3.29 13.26
N TYR A 178 -9.71 -2.78 12.08
CA TYR A 178 -8.41 -3.03 11.40
C TYR A 178 -7.22 -2.67 12.26
N HIS A 179 -7.30 -1.57 13.01
CA HIS A 179 -6.25 -1.12 13.91
C HIS A 179 -5.85 -2.17 14.96
N ASN A 180 -6.78 -3.03 15.40
CA ASN A 180 -6.48 -4.11 16.36
C ASN A 180 -5.39 -5.05 15.80
N ALA A 181 -5.55 -5.50 14.54
CA ALA A 181 -4.57 -6.36 13.89
C ALA A 181 -3.23 -5.64 13.70
N TRP A 182 -3.24 -4.34 13.37
CA TRP A 182 -2.01 -3.56 13.18
C TRP A 182 -1.20 -3.42 14.47
N PHE A 183 -1.86 -3.11 15.57
CA PHE A 183 -1.21 -3.02 16.89
C PHE A 183 -0.79 -4.39 17.42
N LYS A 184 -1.62 -5.41 17.26
CA LYS A 184 -1.25 -6.79 17.63
C LYS A 184 0.02 -7.28 16.94
N ASN A 185 0.20 -6.91 15.67
CA ASN A 185 1.40 -7.25 14.88
C ASN A 185 2.55 -6.24 15.04
N GLY A 186 2.40 -5.22 15.88
CA GLY A 186 3.46 -4.24 16.16
C GLY A 186 3.80 -3.32 14.98
N LEU A 187 2.88 -3.12 14.01
CA LEU A 187 3.14 -2.25 12.85
C LEU A 187 3.42 -0.80 13.26
N TYR A 188 2.99 -0.40 14.44
CA TYR A 188 3.21 0.93 15.01
C TYR A 188 4.69 1.32 15.13
N ASP A 189 5.58 0.34 15.43
CA ASP A 189 7.02 0.54 15.63
C ASP A 189 7.80 -0.65 15.05
N LEU A 190 8.05 -0.59 13.73
CA LEU A 190 8.84 -1.62 13.05
C LEU A 190 10.33 -1.44 13.35
N GLN A 191 10.97 -2.52 13.76
CA GLN A 191 12.42 -2.62 13.92
C GLN A 191 13.01 -3.33 12.71
N HIS A 192 14.15 -2.85 12.22
CA HIS A 192 14.80 -3.32 11.00
C HIS A 192 16.15 -3.95 11.35
N VAL A 193 16.40 -5.14 10.84
CA VAL A 193 17.66 -5.86 11.07
C VAL A 193 18.21 -6.37 9.76
N VAL A 194 19.41 -5.91 9.38
CA VAL A 194 20.14 -6.41 8.22
C VAL A 194 20.62 -7.83 8.48
N LYS A 195 20.19 -8.76 7.66
CA LYS A 195 20.62 -10.18 7.70
C LYS A 195 21.85 -10.42 6.85
N SER A 196 21.96 -9.71 5.73
CA SER A 196 23.12 -9.73 4.84
C SER A 196 23.19 -8.45 4.03
N TRP A 197 24.40 -8.09 3.63
CA TRP A 197 24.62 -6.98 2.72
C TRP A 197 25.87 -7.17 1.89
N THR A 198 25.91 -6.54 0.73
CA THR A 198 27.11 -6.44 -0.13
C THR A 198 27.22 -5.03 -0.70
N CYS A 199 28.45 -4.63 -1.02
CA CYS A 199 28.72 -3.42 -1.80
C CYS A 199 29.60 -3.80 -2.99
N THR A 200 29.08 -3.64 -4.20
CA THR A 200 29.77 -4.03 -5.44
C THR A 200 30.01 -2.81 -6.31
N PRO A 201 31.29 -2.45 -6.60
CA PRO A 201 31.59 -1.41 -7.58
C PRO A 201 31.37 -1.95 -9.00
N ASN A 202 30.67 -1.19 -9.83
CA ASN A 202 30.62 -1.41 -11.28
C ASN A 202 31.65 -0.51 -11.98
N LYS A 203 32.80 -1.06 -12.32
CA LYS A 203 33.89 -0.30 -12.95
C LYS A 203 33.54 0.24 -14.34
N LYS A 204 32.62 -0.45 -15.07
CA LYS A 204 32.24 -0.05 -16.42
C LYS A 204 31.43 1.24 -16.40
N ASP A 205 30.46 1.34 -15.50
CA ASP A 205 29.55 2.48 -15.42
C ASP A 205 29.97 3.47 -14.33
N GLY A 206 30.92 3.06 -13.47
CA GLY A 206 31.42 3.84 -12.35
C GLY A 206 30.40 4.05 -11.24
N THR A 207 29.49 3.09 -11.07
CA THR A 207 28.46 3.10 -10.02
C THR A 207 28.85 2.18 -8.86
N TYR A 208 28.17 2.36 -7.71
CA TYR A 208 28.22 1.41 -6.60
C TYR A 208 26.83 0.81 -6.40
N LYS A 209 26.76 -0.49 -6.17
CA LYS A 209 25.53 -1.19 -5.82
C LYS A 209 25.65 -1.72 -4.39
N LEU A 210 24.78 -1.24 -3.49
CA LEU A 210 24.55 -1.83 -2.18
C LEU A 210 23.30 -2.70 -2.25
N ASP A 211 23.39 -3.89 -1.70
CA ASP A 211 22.35 -4.90 -1.75
C ASP A 211 22.15 -5.46 -0.35
N PHE A 212 20.99 -5.17 0.24
CA PHE A 212 20.63 -5.55 1.60
C PHE A 212 19.51 -6.58 1.60
N THR A 213 19.60 -7.57 2.48
CA THR A 213 18.45 -8.36 2.95
C THR A 213 18.11 -7.89 4.35
N VAL A 214 16.90 -7.36 4.53
CA VAL A 214 16.45 -6.78 5.79
C VAL A 214 15.22 -7.53 6.29
N GLU A 215 15.23 -7.95 7.55
CA GLU A 215 14.03 -8.38 8.27
C GLU A 215 13.46 -7.19 9.04
N SER A 216 12.12 -7.05 8.98
CA SER A 216 11.40 -6.00 9.68
C SER A 216 10.23 -6.61 10.45
N GLN A 217 10.20 -6.40 11.76
CA GLN A 217 9.15 -6.88 12.66
C GLN A 217 8.85 -5.81 13.69
N GLY A 218 7.62 -5.78 14.21
CA GLY A 218 7.27 -4.88 15.30
C GLY A 218 8.18 -5.12 16.53
N LYS A 219 8.52 -4.06 17.24
CA LYS A 219 9.24 -4.16 18.51
C LYS A 219 8.43 -4.96 19.52
N GLU A 220 7.15 -4.67 19.61
CA GLU A 220 6.19 -5.38 20.47
C GLU A 220 4.78 -5.23 19.89
N GLY A 221 3.89 -6.14 20.21
CA GLY A 221 2.47 -6.03 19.92
C GLY A 221 1.72 -5.36 21.07
N CYS A 222 0.52 -4.87 20.81
CA CYS A 222 -0.34 -4.26 21.81
C CYS A 222 -1.81 -4.62 21.55
N ASP A 223 -2.54 -4.97 22.59
CA ASP A 223 -4.00 -5.03 22.55
C ASP A 223 -4.59 -3.64 22.77
N VAL A 224 -5.51 -3.23 21.92
CA VAL A 224 -6.10 -1.88 21.97
C VAL A 224 -7.45 -1.88 22.70
N ASN A 225 -7.70 -0.80 23.43
CA ASN A 225 -8.99 -0.53 24.07
C ASN A 225 -9.73 0.57 23.32
N TYR A 226 -10.54 0.19 22.35
CA TYR A 226 -11.22 1.10 21.45
C TYR A 226 -12.07 2.18 22.11
N SER A 227 -12.68 1.89 23.28
CA SER A 227 -13.61 2.83 23.93
C SER A 227 -12.99 4.18 24.33
N ASN A 228 -11.67 4.27 24.45
CA ASN A 228 -10.95 5.46 24.88
C ASN A 228 -10.22 6.21 23.74
N ARG A 229 -10.30 5.72 22.50
CA ARG A 229 -9.52 6.23 21.37
C ARG A 229 -9.57 7.76 21.21
N ASP A 230 -10.75 8.34 21.30
CA ASP A 230 -10.97 9.77 21.00
C ASP A 230 -10.79 10.68 22.20
N ARG A 231 -10.80 10.14 23.42
CA ARG A 231 -10.68 10.89 24.67
C ARG A 231 -9.31 10.76 25.30
N ASP A 232 -8.78 9.55 25.28
CA ASP A 232 -7.51 9.18 25.89
C ASP A 232 -6.81 8.13 25.02
N PRO A 233 -6.18 8.58 23.90
CA PRO A 233 -5.47 7.67 22.99
C PRO A 233 -4.33 6.92 23.67
N GLU A 234 -3.64 7.50 24.65
CA GLU A 234 -2.58 6.84 25.40
C GLU A 234 -3.13 5.66 26.21
N SER A 235 -4.32 5.78 26.77
CA SER A 235 -4.99 4.64 27.42
C SER A 235 -5.51 3.61 26.44
N CYS A 236 -6.02 4.07 25.27
CA CYS A 236 -6.47 3.17 24.20
C CYS A 236 -5.32 2.29 23.69
N TYR A 237 -4.20 2.91 23.40
CA TYR A 237 -2.99 2.27 22.84
C TYR A 237 -1.93 2.06 23.91
N ASN A 238 -2.34 1.59 25.09
CA ASN A 238 -1.43 1.50 26.24
C ASN A 238 -0.40 0.40 26.05
N PHE A 239 0.72 0.76 25.43
CA PHE A 239 1.85 -0.13 25.19
C PHE A 239 2.48 -0.67 26.48
N GLU A 240 2.40 0.06 27.59
CA GLU A 240 3.00 -0.41 28.87
C GLU A 240 2.18 -1.49 29.54
N LYS A 241 0.85 -1.38 29.52
CA LYS A 241 -0.05 -2.33 30.20
C LYS A 241 -0.44 -3.52 29.34
N ASN A 242 -0.61 -3.30 28.02
CA ASN A 242 -1.21 -4.27 27.10
C ASN A 242 -0.20 -4.85 26.11
N LYS A 243 1.09 -4.61 26.33
CA LYS A 243 2.15 -5.11 25.45
C LYS A 243 2.26 -6.63 25.50
N ARG A 244 2.59 -7.21 24.37
CA ARG A 244 3.01 -8.61 24.25
C ARG A 244 4.27 -8.73 23.42
N ALA A 245 5.12 -9.69 23.77
CA ALA A 245 6.27 -10.04 22.96
C ALA A 245 5.80 -10.63 21.63
N LEU A 246 6.45 -10.24 20.54
CA LEU A 246 6.28 -10.85 19.23
C LEU A 246 7.25 -12.01 19.07
N THR A 247 6.84 -13.01 18.30
CA THR A 247 7.58 -14.22 17.97
C THR A 247 7.79 -14.32 16.47
N ASP A 248 8.56 -15.31 16.02
CA ASP A 248 8.73 -15.60 14.59
C ASP A 248 7.43 -16.01 13.88
N ALA A 249 6.41 -16.42 14.63
CA ALA A 249 5.09 -16.72 14.10
C ALA A 249 4.23 -15.47 13.85
N ASP A 250 4.58 -14.34 14.44
CA ASP A 250 3.89 -13.06 14.20
C ASP A 250 4.33 -12.44 12.86
N LEU A 251 3.59 -11.43 12.40
CA LEU A 251 3.88 -10.80 11.12
C LEU A 251 5.32 -10.25 11.09
N LYS A 252 6.06 -10.69 10.11
CA LYS A 252 7.44 -10.28 9.85
C LYS A 252 7.65 -10.11 8.36
N PHE A 253 8.23 -9.00 7.98
CA PHE A 253 8.61 -8.73 6.60
C PHE A 253 10.05 -9.13 6.33
N THR A 254 10.31 -9.62 5.13
CA THR A 254 11.65 -9.74 4.56
C THR A 254 11.70 -8.91 3.30
N SER A 255 12.62 -7.95 3.24
CA SER A 255 12.83 -7.14 2.05
C SER A 255 14.23 -7.30 1.49
N ARG A 256 14.34 -7.41 0.16
CA ARG A 256 15.59 -7.19 -0.55
C ARG A 256 15.59 -5.76 -1.05
N GLN A 257 16.59 -4.97 -0.65
CA GLN A 257 16.71 -3.55 -0.99
C GLN A 257 18.03 -3.35 -1.75
N ILE A 258 17.93 -2.87 -2.97
CA ILE A 258 19.07 -2.64 -3.86
C ILE A 258 19.19 -1.15 -4.14
N TYR A 259 20.28 -0.54 -3.71
CA TYR A 259 20.62 0.84 -3.98
C TYR A 259 21.74 0.92 -5.03
N THR A 260 21.48 1.62 -6.13
CA THR A 260 22.51 1.94 -7.13
C THR A 260 22.82 3.43 -7.05
N ILE A 261 24.08 3.75 -6.73
CA ILE A 261 24.56 5.11 -6.56
C ILE A 261 25.34 5.53 -7.81
N TYR A 262 24.92 6.64 -8.40
CA TYR A 262 25.46 7.20 -9.64
C TYR A 262 26.41 8.36 -9.37
N LYS A 263 27.27 8.70 -10.36
CA LYS A 263 28.31 9.73 -10.24
C LYS A 263 27.77 11.14 -10.01
N ASP A 264 26.56 11.43 -10.48
CA ASP A 264 25.88 12.72 -10.29
C ASP A 264 25.17 12.84 -8.92
N GLY A 265 25.27 11.81 -8.08
CA GLY A 265 24.61 11.75 -6.78
C GLY A 265 23.18 11.19 -6.82
N SER A 266 22.67 10.83 -8.00
CA SER A 266 21.41 10.09 -8.09
C SER A 266 21.54 8.73 -7.41
N ILE A 267 20.48 8.31 -6.72
CA ILE A 267 20.38 7.01 -6.05
C ILE A 267 19.10 6.34 -6.53
N GLU A 268 19.23 5.20 -7.19
CA GLU A 268 18.09 4.35 -7.54
C GLU A 268 17.89 3.30 -6.45
N MET A 269 16.72 3.24 -5.85
CA MET A 269 16.33 2.26 -4.86
C MET A 269 15.28 1.32 -5.47
N GLN A 270 15.54 0.01 -5.43
CA GLN A 270 14.62 -1.03 -5.86
C GLN A 270 14.43 -2.03 -4.73
N SER A 271 13.20 -2.45 -4.48
CA SER A 271 12.93 -3.44 -3.44
C SER A 271 11.92 -4.51 -3.85
N ALA A 272 12.14 -5.71 -3.34
CA ALA A 272 11.14 -6.77 -3.26
C ALA A 272 10.82 -7.00 -1.78
N ILE A 273 9.55 -6.94 -1.43
CA ILE A 273 9.05 -7.03 -0.07
C ILE A 273 8.14 -8.24 0.01
N GLY A 274 8.41 -9.16 0.92
CA GLY A 274 7.57 -10.30 1.25
C GLY A 274 7.31 -10.35 2.76
N ALA A 275 6.29 -11.10 3.17
CA ALA A 275 5.99 -11.34 4.57
C ALA A 275 5.80 -12.85 4.82
N ASN A 276 5.98 -13.28 6.07
CA ASN A 276 5.73 -14.66 6.48
C ASN A 276 4.23 -15.03 6.49
N ARG A 277 3.35 -14.02 6.50
CA ARG A 277 1.89 -14.13 6.37
C ARG A 277 1.43 -13.33 5.16
N SER A 278 0.58 -13.88 4.29
CA SER A 278 0.29 -13.29 2.98
C SER A 278 -1.00 -12.50 2.88
N LYS A 279 -1.88 -12.56 3.88
CA LYS A 279 -3.24 -12.01 3.77
C LYS A 279 -3.59 -10.97 4.83
N VAL A 280 -2.65 -10.60 5.69
CA VAL A 280 -2.87 -9.54 6.68
C VAL A 280 -3.17 -8.23 5.95
N ILE A 281 -4.28 -7.59 6.30
CA ILE A 281 -4.63 -6.28 5.75
C ILE A 281 -3.72 -5.24 6.38
N LEU A 282 -2.91 -4.60 5.54
CA LEU A 282 -1.98 -3.55 5.92
C LEU A 282 -2.59 -2.18 5.66
N PRO A 283 -2.35 -1.16 6.48
CA PRO A 283 -2.77 0.20 6.17
C PRO A 283 -2.05 0.77 4.95
N ARG A 284 -0.79 0.37 4.74
CA ARG A 284 0.08 0.73 3.62
C ARG A 284 1.23 -0.25 3.49
N ILE A 285 1.96 -0.16 2.40
CA ILE A 285 3.25 -0.81 2.22
C ILE A 285 4.17 0.10 1.39
N GLY A 286 5.27 0.53 1.98
CA GLY A 286 6.21 1.45 1.34
C GLY A 286 7.38 1.80 2.23
N TYR A 287 7.84 3.03 2.11
CA TYR A 287 8.99 3.55 2.86
C TYR A 287 8.67 4.89 3.49
N SER A 288 8.98 5.03 4.78
CA SER A 288 8.93 6.29 5.51
C SER A 288 10.32 6.87 5.70
N MET A 289 10.41 8.19 5.76
CA MET A 289 11.64 8.94 5.99
C MET A 289 11.34 10.31 6.60
N VAL A 290 12.34 10.91 7.25
CA VAL A 290 12.20 12.25 7.84
C VAL A 290 13.28 13.16 7.28
N LEU A 291 12.84 14.26 6.65
CA LEU A 291 13.72 15.31 6.15
C LEU A 291 13.81 16.45 7.17
N PRO A 292 14.92 17.20 7.21
CA PRO A 292 15.07 18.37 8.08
C PRO A 292 13.95 19.40 7.89
N SER A 293 13.61 20.12 8.94
CA SER A 293 12.48 21.06 8.99
C SER A 293 12.58 22.26 8.03
N GLU A 294 13.77 22.59 7.57
CA GLU A 294 13.99 23.60 6.52
C GLU A 294 13.53 23.11 5.13
N LEU A 295 13.45 21.80 4.91
CA LEU A 295 12.86 21.20 3.71
C LEU A 295 11.36 21.07 3.90
N ASN A 296 10.61 22.16 3.70
CA ASN A 296 9.22 22.30 4.06
C ASN A 296 8.29 22.76 2.92
N GLN A 297 8.80 22.80 1.69
CA GLN A 297 8.01 23.05 0.49
C GLN A 297 7.81 21.74 -0.26
N TYR A 298 6.57 21.41 -0.61
CA TYR A 298 6.21 20.16 -1.25
C TYR A 298 5.62 20.40 -2.64
N ASP A 299 6.27 19.84 -3.64
CA ASP A 299 5.80 19.78 -5.02
C ASP A 299 5.52 18.33 -5.39
N TYR A 300 4.45 18.06 -6.13
CA TYR A 300 4.20 16.73 -6.66
C TYR A 300 3.40 16.75 -7.96
N TYR A 301 3.61 15.74 -8.79
CA TYR A 301 2.83 15.46 -9.97
C TYR A 301 2.03 14.18 -9.74
N GLY A 302 0.75 14.33 -9.50
CA GLY A 302 -0.18 13.27 -9.12
C GLY A 302 -1.60 13.80 -8.96
N ARG A 303 -2.47 13.05 -8.27
CA ARG A 303 -3.85 13.49 -7.99
C ARG A 303 -3.90 14.49 -6.83
N GLY A 304 -4.61 15.59 -7.06
CA GLY A 304 -4.73 16.67 -6.06
C GLY A 304 -5.76 17.73 -6.43
N PRO A 305 -5.79 18.85 -5.69
CA PRO A 305 -4.89 19.22 -4.59
C PRO A 305 -5.23 18.60 -3.24
N VAL A 306 -6.44 18.06 -3.04
CA VAL A 306 -6.92 17.52 -1.76
C VAL A 306 -6.45 16.08 -1.58
N ASN A 307 -6.30 15.63 -0.33
CA ASN A 307 -5.95 14.26 0.00
C ASN A 307 -6.92 13.26 -0.65
N ASN A 308 -6.39 12.17 -1.13
CA ASN A 308 -7.15 11.14 -1.83
C ASN A 308 -6.56 9.76 -1.57
N TYR A 309 -7.40 8.74 -1.73
CA TYR A 309 -7.09 7.34 -1.47
C TYR A 309 -7.64 6.49 -2.61
N ASN A 310 -7.22 5.25 -2.74
CA ASN A 310 -7.60 4.41 -3.88
C ASN A 310 -9.11 4.33 -4.12
N ASP A 311 -9.92 4.26 -3.07
CA ASP A 311 -11.39 4.23 -3.09
C ASP A 311 -12.03 5.64 -3.08
N ARG A 312 -11.23 6.72 -3.05
CA ARG A 312 -11.70 8.12 -3.03
C ARG A 312 -10.74 9.03 -3.77
N LYS A 313 -10.60 8.89 -5.06
CA LYS A 313 -9.63 9.66 -5.89
C LYS A 313 -10.19 10.29 -7.15
N THR A 314 -11.35 9.86 -7.64
CA THR A 314 -11.88 10.28 -8.95
C THR A 314 -12.19 11.77 -9.03
N SER A 315 -12.51 12.41 -7.92
CA SER A 315 -12.73 13.86 -7.83
C SER A 315 -11.44 14.69 -7.81
N GLN A 316 -10.27 14.03 -7.75
CA GLN A 316 -8.98 14.72 -7.71
C GLN A 316 -8.26 14.50 -9.04
N PHE A 317 -7.78 15.58 -9.64
CA PHE A 317 -7.21 15.57 -10.98
C PHE A 317 -5.69 15.42 -10.96
N ILE A 318 -5.15 14.82 -12.02
CA ILE A 318 -3.71 14.75 -12.23
C ILE A 318 -3.21 16.14 -12.61
N GLY A 319 -2.25 16.63 -11.82
CA GLY A 319 -1.64 17.94 -12.03
C GLY A 319 -0.33 18.08 -11.27
N TRP A 320 0.41 19.11 -11.55
CA TRP A 320 1.53 19.54 -10.73
C TRP A 320 1.03 20.52 -9.66
N TYR A 321 1.14 20.11 -8.43
CA TYR A 321 0.70 20.87 -7.27
C TYR A 321 1.87 21.27 -6.39
N HIS A 322 1.71 22.41 -5.71
CA HIS A 322 2.70 22.95 -4.80
C HIS A 322 2.01 23.57 -3.59
N SER A 323 2.52 23.29 -2.40
CA SER A 323 2.17 24.01 -1.16
C SER A 323 3.21 23.73 -0.07
N PRO A 324 3.22 24.52 1.01
CA PRO A 324 3.99 24.17 2.21
C PRO A 324 3.56 22.81 2.78
N VAL A 325 4.49 22.08 3.38
CA VAL A 325 4.22 20.81 4.08
C VAL A 325 3.17 21.01 5.19
N ALA A 326 3.19 22.15 5.86
CA ALA A 326 2.22 22.47 6.91
C ALA A 326 0.75 22.52 6.40
N GLU A 327 0.55 22.73 5.10
CA GLU A 327 -0.78 22.82 4.47
C GLU A 327 -1.24 21.50 3.84
N GLN A 328 -0.41 20.43 3.90
CA GLN A 328 -0.76 19.13 3.33
C GLN A 328 -1.79 18.35 4.17
N GLY A 329 -1.85 18.63 5.47
CA GLY A 329 -2.83 18.06 6.37
C GLY A 329 -4.14 18.85 6.39
N ILE A 330 -5.19 18.20 6.88
CA ILE A 330 -6.48 18.83 7.21
C ILE A 330 -6.71 18.77 8.71
N MET A 331 -7.37 19.80 9.27
CA MET A 331 -7.66 19.82 10.70
C MET A 331 -8.88 18.94 10.99
N LEU A 332 -8.62 17.72 11.43
CA LEU A 332 -9.63 16.77 11.90
C LEU A 332 -9.77 16.87 13.42
N PRO A 333 -10.98 16.76 13.99
CA PRO A 333 -11.20 16.82 15.46
C PRO A 333 -10.31 15.82 16.21
N LYS A 334 -10.23 14.57 15.74
CA LYS A 334 -9.23 13.57 16.16
C LYS A 334 -8.17 13.48 15.06
N PRO A 335 -6.89 13.82 15.37
CA PRO A 335 -5.79 13.60 14.44
C PRO A 335 -5.71 12.12 14.01
N GLN A 336 -5.55 11.90 12.72
CA GLN A 336 -5.54 10.58 12.10
C GLN A 336 -4.78 10.64 10.78
N ALA A 337 -4.61 9.51 10.07
CA ALA A 337 -3.93 9.47 8.77
C ALA A 337 -4.59 10.43 7.78
N GLN A 338 -3.76 11.23 7.12
CA GLN A 338 -4.17 12.29 6.20
C GLN A 338 -3.05 12.63 5.22
N GLY A 339 -3.33 13.53 4.29
CA GLY A 339 -2.31 14.06 3.37
C GLY A 339 -1.92 13.13 2.24
N ASN A 340 -2.51 11.94 2.10
CA ASN A 340 -2.18 11.02 1.01
C ASN A 340 -2.55 11.58 -0.35
N ARG A 341 -1.71 11.30 -1.36
CA ARG A 341 -1.92 11.60 -2.78
C ARG A 341 -1.68 10.34 -3.59
N GLU A 342 -2.62 10.00 -4.43
CA GLU A 342 -2.57 8.84 -5.32
C GLU A 342 -1.99 9.18 -6.68
N GLU A 343 -1.49 8.15 -7.36
CA GLU A 343 -0.98 8.25 -8.73
C GLU A 343 0.12 9.32 -8.89
N VAL A 344 0.99 9.43 -7.88
CA VAL A 344 2.12 10.36 -7.89
C VAL A 344 3.23 9.78 -8.76
N ARG A 345 3.65 10.56 -9.80
CA ARG A 345 4.77 10.20 -10.67
C ARG A 345 6.10 10.59 -10.03
N TRP A 346 6.10 11.75 -9.40
CA TRP A 346 7.24 12.27 -8.64
C TRP A 346 6.77 13.25 -7.57
N CYS A 347 7.57 13.39 -6.53
CA CYS A 347 7.42 14.46 -5.56
C CYS A 347 8.78 15.03 -5.18
N ALA A 348 8.81 16.30 -4.82
CA ALA A 348 10.00 17.00 -4.38
C ALA A 348 9.76 17.74 -3.06
N VAL A 349 10.78 17.73 -2.20
CA VAL A 349 10.78 18.49 -0.95
C VAL A 349 11.95 19.44 -1.00
N THR A 350 11.64 20.75 -0.91
CA THR A 350 12.64 21.82 -1.05
C THR A 350 12.59 22.80 0.11
N ASN A 351 13.65 23.60 0.26
CA ASN A 351 13.73 24.70 1.21
C ASN A 351 13.22 26.03 0.59
N SER A 352 13.31 27.12 1.35
CA SER A 352 12.92 28.45 0.88
C SER A 352 13.76 28.98 -0.28
N GLN A 353 14.97 28.44 -0.50
CA GLN A 353 15.83 28.73 -1.66
C GLN A 353 15.52 27.82 -2.87
N GLN A 354 14.45 27.02 -2.77
CA GLN A 354 14.01 26.08 -3.82
C GLN A 354 15.03 24.96 -4.11
N GLN A 355 15.87 24.63 -3.13
CA GLN A 355 16.84 23.53 -3.21
C GLN A 355 16.40 22.38 -2.30
N GLY A 356 16.67 21.14 -2.70
CA GLY A 356 16.32 19.97 -1.92
C GLY A 356 16.49 18.67 -2.67
N VAL A 357 15.47 17.84 -2.65
CA VAL A 357 15.47 16.47 -3.19
C VAL A 357 14.19 16.18 -3.95
N VAL A 358 14.29 15.42 -5.03
CA VAL A 358 13.14 14.86 -5.77
C VAL A 358 13.19 13.34 -5.70
N PHE A 359 12.01 12.75 -5.55
CA PHE A 359 11.75 11.32 -5.60
C PHE A 359 10.88 11.01 -6.82
N ILE A 360 11.34 10.10 -7.67
CA ILE A 360 10.70 9.77 -8.95
C ILE A 360 10.32 8.29 -8.89
N SER A 361 9.05 7.99 -9.07
CA SER A 361 8.55 6.60 -9.08
C SER A 361 8.88 5.88 -10.38
N ASP A 362 9.02 4.57 -10.31
CA ASP A 362 9.16 3.72 -11.50
C ASP A 362 7.90 3.74 -12.40
N SER A 363 6.74 3.95 -11.78
CA SER A 363 5.45 4.08 -12.47
C SER A 363 4.59 5.16 -11.78
N THR A 364 3.83 4.78 -10.79
CA THR A 364 3.11 5.67 -9.88
C THR A 364 3.18 5.13 -8.46
N MET A 365 3.11 6.01 -7.49
CA MET A 365 3.12 5.70 -6.07
C MET A 365 2.04 6.49 -5.36
N SER A 366 1.71 6.09 -4.13
CA SER A 366 1.04 6.97 -3.18
C SER A 366 2.11 7.74 -2.41
N ALA A 367 1.88 9.02 -2.14
CA ALA A 367 2.84 9.84 -1.39
C ALA A 367 2.15 10.79 -0.42
N SER A 368 2.78 11.04 0.72
CA SER A 368 2.33 12.05 1.68
C SER A 368 3.52 12.71 2.38
N ALA A 369 3.45 14.02 2.57
CA ALA A 369 4.44 14.81 3.30
C ALA A 369 3.72 15.60 4.40
N LEU A 370 4.01 15.31 5.66
CA LEU A 370 3.32 15.93 6.81
C LEU A 370 4.34 16.48 7.81
N PRO A 371 3.97 17.48 8.62
CA PRO A 371 4.82 17.98 9.70
C PRO A 371 4.83 17.05 10.92
N TRP A 372 4.06 15.96 10.90
CA TRP A 372 3.90 14.99 11.99
C TRP A 372 4.09 13.56 11.51
N SER A 373 4.62 12.73 12.39
CA SER A 373 4.65 11.27 12.21
C SER A 373 3.26 10.65 12.38
N GLN A 374 3.09 9.43 11.87
CA GLN A 374 1.88 8.66 12.08
C GLN A 374 1.66 8.34 13.57
N GLN A 375 2.75 8.18 14.34
CA GLN A 375 2.73 7.94 15.78
C GLN A 375 2.19 9.16 16.54
N GLU A 376 2.66 10.37 16.23
CA GLU A 376 2.16 11.62 16.82
C GLU A 376 0.66 11.85 16.51
N LEU A 377 0.23 11.58 15.27
CA LEU A 377 -1.18 11.63 14.90
C LEU A 377 -2.03 10.60 15.66
N THR A 378 -1.47 9.42 15.92
CA THR A 378 -2.16 8.36 16.68
C THR A 378 -2.41 8.78 18.12
N LEU A 379 -1.41 9.35 18.79
CA LEU A 379 -1.46 9.63 20.22
C LEU A 379 -2.15 10.96 20.56
N ALA A 380 -2.26 11.90 19.63
CA ALA A 380 -2.98 13.15 19.86
C ALA A 380 -4.49 12.92 19.86
N ALA A 381 -5.20 13.27 20.93
CA ALA A 381 -6.66 13.29 20.99
C ALA A 381 -7.24 14.49 20.19
N HIS A 382 -6.53 15.62 20.20
CA HIS A 382 -6.95 16.86 19.56
C HIS A 382 -5.79 17.55 18.82
N PRO A 383 -6.06 18.35 17.78
CA PRO A 383 -5.02 19.03 17.00
C PRO A 383 -4.06 19.89 17.82
N TYR A 384 -4.51 20.51 18.90
CA TYR A 384 -3.66 21.36 19.75
C TYR A 384 -2.62 20.58 20.57
N GLN A 385 -2.76 19.25 20.65
CA GLN A 385 -1.78 18.35 21.30
C GLN A 385 -0.66 17.93 20.36
N LEU A 386 -0.82 18.16 19.06
CA LEU A 386 0.25 17.86 18.10
C LEU A 386 1.48 18.75 18.38
N PRO A 387 2.69 18.18 18.39
CA PRO A 387 3.89 18.94 18.65
C PRO A 387 4.20 19.89 17.50
N LYS A 388 5.09 20.85 17.76
CA LYS A 388 5.71 21.59 16.66
C LYS A 388 6.50 20.61 15.78
N SER A 389 6.41 20.81 14.45
CA SER A 389 7.13 19.97 13.51
C SER A 389 8.64 19.95 13.81
N SER A 390 9.21 18.74 13.88
CA SER A 390 10.64 18.48 13.95
C SER A 390 11.28 18.16 12.60
N GLY A 391 10.46 18.08 11.54
CA GLY A 391 10.90 17.73 10.19
C GLY A 391 9.72 17.52 9.24
N THR A 392 10.02 17.13 8.01
CA THR A 392 9.03 16.68 7.04
C THR A 392 9.00 15.16 7.03
N HIS A 393 7.90 14.60 7.53
CA HIS A 393 7.63 13.16 7.50
C HIS A 393 7.06 12.78 6.13
N LEU A 394 7.91 12.16 5.31
CA LEU A 394 7.58 11.74 3.95
C LEU A 394 7.33 10.23 3.91
N HIS A 395 6.21 9.86 3.32
CA HIS A 395 5.90 8.47 2.97
C HIS A 395 5.82 8.34 1.46
N LEU A 396 6.48 7.30 0.93
CA LEU A 396 6.39 6.85 -0.45
C LEU A 396 5.94 5.41 -0.43
N ASP A 397 4.75 5.14 -0.93
CA ASP A 397 4.11 3.83 -0.80
C ASP A 397 3.85 3.19 -2.17
N ALA A 398 4.10 1.90 -2.25
CA ALA A 398 3.65 1.09 -3.37
C ALA A 398 2.12 1.09 -3.44
N LYS A 399 1.47 1.01 -2.26
CA LYS A 399 0.01 1.02 -2.11
C LYS A 399 -0.40 1.50 -0.73
N VAL A 400 -1.58 2.12 -0.65
CA VAL A 400 -2.26 2.51 0.60
C VAL A 400 -3.68 1.93 0.58
N THR A 401 -4.11 1.32 1.68
CA THR A 401 -5.48 0.81 1.83
C THR A 401 -6.48 1.96 1.82
N GLY A 402 -7.57 1.79 1.11
CA GLY A 402 -8.68 2.74 1.03
C GLY A 402 -9.26 3.09 2.41
N LEU A 403 -10.18 4.03 2.45
CA LEU A 403 -10.79 4.49 3.70
C LEU A 403 -12.05 3.70 4.08
N GLY A 404 -12.83 3.24 3.08
CA GLY A 404 -14.14 2.64 3.35
C GLY A 404 -15.15 3.62 3.95
N GLY A 405 -16.21 3.10 4.56
CA GLY A 405 -17.31 3.85 5.15
C GLY A 405 -17.70 3.40 6.56
N ALA A 406 -16.84 2.70 7.27
CA ALA A 406 -17.17 2.01 8.53
C ALA A 406 -17.59 2.96 9.67
N SER A 407 -17.13 4.21 9.68
CA SER A 407 -17.59 5.22 10.65
C SER A 407 -19.09 5.58 10.52
N CYS A 408 -19.68 5.31 9.36
CA CYS A 408 -21.12 5.47 9.10
C CYS A 408 -21.86 4.12 9.00
N GLY A 409 -21.25 3.02 9.42
CA GLY A 409 -21.83 1.68 9.39
C GLY A 409 -21.87 1.00 8.02
N GLN A 410 -21.12 1.50 7.05
CA GLN A 410 -21.10 0.99 5.66
C GLN A 410 -19.98 -0.02 5.38
N GLY A 411 -19.20 -0.40 6.38
CA GLY A 411 -18.12 -1.37 6.25
C GLY A 411 -16.79 -0.78 5.79
N GLY A 412 -15.79 -1.64 5.66
CA GLY A 412 -14.42 -1.28 5.26
C GLY A 412 -14.28 -1.05 3.74
N PRO A 413 -13.06 -0.76 3.28
CA PRO A 413 -12.76 -0.69 1.86
C PRO A 413 -12.99 -2.05 1.20
N LEU A 414 -13.43 -2.02 -0.07
CA LEU A 414 -13.61 -3.22 -0.87
C LEU A 414 -12.28 -3.98 -1.05
N THR A 415 -12.34 -5.27 -1.30
CA THR A 415 -11.15 -6.12 -1.48
C THR A 415 -10.10 -5.56 -2.47
N PRO A 416 -10.48 -4.99 -3.63
CA PRO A 416 -9.50 -4.37 -4.54
C PRO A 416 -8.78 -3.14 -3.95
N ASP A 417 -9.38 -2.48 -2.96
CA ASP A 417 -8.86 -1.28 -2.30
C ASP A 417 -8.09 -1.60 -1.01
N GLN A 418 -7.98 -2.87 -0.65
CA GLN A 418 -7.19 -3.35 0.48
C GLN A 418 -5.75 -3.65 0.07
N VAL A 419 -4.80 -3.24 0.89
CA VAL A 419 -3.41 -3.68 0.79
C VAL A 419 -3.23 -4.92 1.66
N ARG A 420 -2.70 -5.99 1.08
CA ARG A 420 -2.42 -7.22 1.82
C ARG A 420 -0.91 -7.45 1.87
N SER A 421 -0.46 -8.22 2.86
CA SER A 421 0.96 -8.57 3.05
C SER A 421 1.50 -9.56 2.01
N THR A 422 0.94 -9.54 0.79
CA THR A 422 1.42 -10.33 -0.36
C THR A 422 2.73 -9.75 -0.91
N PRO A 423 3.61 -10.57 -1.50
CA PRO A 423 4.84 -10.09 -2.11
C PRO A 423 4.60 -8.98 -3.13
N THR A 424 5.34 -7.89 -2.98
CA THR A 424 5.27 -6.73 -3.84
C THR A 424 6.66 -6.20 -4.17
N THR A 425 6.77 -5.46 -5.29
CA THR A 425 7.97 -4.69 -5.62
C THR A 425 7.66 -3.21 -5.51
N PHE A 426 8.66 -2.43 -5.10
CA PHE A 426 8.56 -0.99 -5.08
C PHE A 426 9.95 -0.37 -5.29
N GLY A 427 10.01 0.71 -6.07
CA GLY A 427 11.24 1.43 -6.33
C GLY A 427 11.01 2.89 -6.64
N PHE A 428 12.05 3.68 -6.40
CA PHE A 428 12.08 5.11 -6.72
C PHE A 428 13.52 5.59 -6.88
N ILE A 429 13.67 6.72 -7.56
CA ILE A 429 14.96 7.39 -7.77
C ILE A 429 15.00 8.63 -6.88
N ILE A 430 16.10 8.82 -6.15
CA ILE A 430 16.40 10.01 -5.34
C ILE A 430 17.41 10.85 -6.10
N ARG A 431 17.11 12.14 -6.32
CA ARG A 431 18.03 13.07 -7.00
C ARG A 431 18.11 14.41 -6.28
N PRO A 432 19.26 15.11 -6.34
CA PRO A 432 19.30 16.51 -5.93
C PRO A 432 18.32 17.32 -6.79
N ALA A 433 17.61 18.25 -6.19
CA ALA A 433 16.62 19.05 -6.89
C ALA A 433 16.80 20.54 -6.64
N VAL A 434 16.67 21.30 -7.74
CA VAL A 434 16.36 22.72 -7.74
C VAL A 434 15.00 22.87 -8.43
N LYS A 435 14.06 23.59 -7.82
CA LYS A 435 12.65 23.62 -8.27
C LYS A 435 12.51 24.01 -9.75
N SER A 436 13.29 24.98 -10.21
CA SER A 436 13.28 25.42 -11.62
C SER A 436 13.71 24.35 -12.62
N GLU A 437 14.46 23.34 -12.16
CA GLU A 437 14.99 22.25 -12.99
C GLU A 437 14.12 21.00 -12.98
N LEU A 438 13.10 20.91 -12.10
CA LEU A 438 12.23 19.75 -11.95
C LEU A 438 11.67 19.22 -13.28
N PRO A 439 11.21 20.06 -14.24
CA PRO A 439 10.66 19.56 -15.52
C PRO A 439 11.62 18.66 -16.30
N ASN A 440 12.94 18.88 -16.14
CA ASN A 440 13.98 18.08 -16.81
C ASN A 440 14.49 16.94 -15.92
N LEU A 441 14.65 17.19 -14.60
CA LEU A 441 15.15 16.21 -13.65
C LEU A 441 14.27 14.98 -13.52
N VAL A 442 12.95 15.15 -13.64
CA VAL A 442 11.95 14.07 -13.45
C VAL A 442 11.76 13.20 -14.69
N LYS A 443 12.29 13.58 -15.86
CA LYS A 443 12.18 12.79 -17.10
C LYS A 443 13.24 11.69 -17.16
N VAL A 444 13.17 10.78 -16.21
CA VAL A 444 14.03 9.60 -16.13
C VAL A 444 13.21 8.40 -15.68
N SER A 445 13.66 7.21 -16.08
CA SER A 445 13.10 5.93 -15.64
C SER A 445 14.14 5.14 -14.84
N ALA A 446 13.67 4.27 -13.96
CA ALA A 446 14.51 3.32 -13.26
C ALA A 446 15.17 2.34 -14.24
N THR A 447 16.36 1.87 -13.87
CA THR A 447 17.09 0.86 -14.64
C THR A 447 16.81 -0.55 -14.14
N GLY A 448 16.41 -0.67 -12.86
CA GLY A 448 16.58 -1.88 -12.08
C GLY A 448 15.33 -2.64 -11.69
N SER A 449 14.14 -2.31 -12.20
CA SER A 449 12.93 -3.06 -11.82
C SER A 449 13.04 -4.57 -12.09
N GLU A 450 13.80 -4.97 -13.10
CA GLU A 450 14.07 -6.39 -13.40
C GLU A 450 14.88 -7.08 -12.31
N MET A 451 15.79 -6.37 -11.61
CA MET A 451 16.63 -6.94 -10.56
C MET A 451 15.84 -7.53 -9.39
N VAL A 452 14.64 -7.03 -9.13
CA VAL A 452 13.80 -7.48 -8.00
C VAL A 452 12.63 -8.36 -8.42
N LYS A 453 12.32 -8.45 -9.73
CA LYS A 453 11.23 -9.32 -10.24
C LYS A 453 11.47 -10.78 -9.95
N ASP A 454 12.67 -11.28 -10.20
CA ASP A 454 13.04 -12.67 -9.92
C ASP A 454 12.97 -12.98 -8.42
N ILE A 455 13.43 -12.04 -7.60
CA ILE A 455 13.39 -12.13 -6.14
C ILE A 455 11.93 -12.21 -5.67
N MET A 456 11.06 -11.33 -6.18
CA MET A 456 9.64 -11.36 -5.87
C MET A 456 9.00 -12.68 -6.29
N GLN A 457 9.38 -13.21 -7.45
CA GLN A 457 8.85 -14.47 -7.93
C GLN A 457 9.27 -15.65 -7.03
N GLN A 458 10.53 -15.65 -6.54
CA GLN A 458 10.99 -16.58 -5.52
C GLN A 458 10.23 -16.45 -4.20
N MET A 459 9.98 -15.22 -3.73
CA MET A 459 9.19 -14.97 -2.53
C MET A 459 7.78 -15.51 -2.65
N LYS A 460 7.11 -15.31 -3.80
CA LYS A 460 5.79 -15.89 -4.09
C LYS A 460 5.82 -17.42 -4.07
N GLN A 461 6.81 -18.02 -4.71
CA GLN A 461 6.96 -19.48 -4.72
C GLN A 461 7.22 -20.03 -3.32
N ASN A 462 8.04 -19.36 -2.52
CA ASN A 462 8.31 -19.77 -1.14
C ASN A 462 7.03 -19.68 -0.27
N GLN A 463 6.24 -18.63 -0.41
CA GLN A 463 4.95 -18.56 0.28
C GLN A 463 3.98 -19.68 -0.16
N GLN A 464 3.97 -20.03 -1.44
CA GLN A 464 3.17 -21.14 -1.95
C GLN A 464 3.68 -22.51 -1.49
N ASN A 465 5.00 -22.67 -1.29
CA ASN A 465 5.64 -23.94 -0.95
C ASN A 465 5.70 -24.23 0.56
N THR A 466 5.49 -23.25 1.43
CA THR A 466 5.65 -23.42 2.89
C THR A 466 4.38 -23.82 3.62
N GLY A 467 3.20 -23.85 2.96
CA GLY A 467 1.92 -24.10 3.61
C GLY A 467 1.03 -25.12 2.90
N LEU A 468 0.00 -25.53 3.62
CA LEU A 468 -1.16 -26.17 3.05
C LEU A 468 -1.84 -25.21 2.07
N GLN A 469 -2.38 -25.74 0.99
CA GLN A 469 -3.24 -25.01 0.05
C GLN A 469 -4.65 -25.60 0.09
N ILE A 470 -5.65 -24.79 -0.22
CA ILE A 470 -7.01 -25.29 -0.40
C ILE A 470 -7.11 -25.91 -1.79
N ALA A 471 -7.40 -27.19 -1.84
CA ALA A 471 -7.70 -27.89 -3.09
C ALA A 471 -9.19 -27.80 -3.46
N PHE A 472 -10.09 -27.76 -2.45
CA PHE A 472 -11.52 -27.64 -2.64
C PHE A 472 -12.21 -27.25 -1.31
N ALA A 473 -13.31 -26.53 -1.39
CA ALA A 473 -14.21 -26.31 -0.27
C ALA A 473 -15.66 -26.59 -0.72
N SER A 474 -16.41 -27.34 0.07
CA SER A 474 -17.82 -27.64 -0.22
C SER A 474 -18.73 -26.41 -0.16
N SER A 475 -18.36 -25.43 0.63
CA SER A 475 -19.05 -24.16 0.80
C SER A 475 -18.12 -23.11 1.38
N GLN A 476 -18.27 -21.87 0.94
CA GLN A 476 -17.61 -20.70 1.52
C GLN A 476 -18.47 -19.47 1.30
N GLU A 477 -18.42 -18.53 2.24
CA GLU A 477 -19.08 -17.25 2.13
C GLU A 477 -18.30 -16.35 1.18
N PRO A 478 -18.92 -15.75 0.14
CA PRO A 478 -18.24 -14.80 -0.73
C PRO A 478 -17.68 -13.61 0.05
N ASP A 479 -16.51 -13.16 -0.36
CA ASP A 479 -15.79 -11.96 0.10
C ASP A 479 -15.28 -11.99 1.56
N GLU A 480 -15.93 -12.70 2.49
CA GLU A 480 -15.54 -12.67 3.91
C GLU A 480 -15.30 -14.03 4.56
N GLY A 481 -15.60 -15.14 3.88
CA GLY A 481 -15.45 -16.50 4.42
C GLY A 481 -14.68 -17.47 3.53
N ASP A 482 -13.70 -17.01 2.78
CA ASP A 482 -12.91 -17.82 1.85
C ASP A 482 -12.17 -18.94 2.57
N ALA A 483 -12.23 -20.16 2.03
CA ALA A 483 -11.59 -21.33 2.61
C ALA A 483 -10.06 -21.21 2.75
N SER A 484 -9.43 -20.39 1.93
CA SER A 484 -8.00 -20.13 2.02
C SER A 484 -7.57 -19.45 3.33
N TYR A 485 -8.51 -18.86 4.06
CA TYR A 485 -8.26 -18.30 5.39
C TYR A 485 -7.91 -19.37 6.45
N LEU A 486 -8.27 -20.62 6.23
CA LEU A 486 -7.86 -21.74 7.12
C LEU A 486 -6.37 -22.05 7.08
N VAL A 487 -5.62 -21.53 6.11
CA VAL A 487 -4.22 -21.87 5.88
C VAL A 487 -3.34 -20.65 5.61
N ASP A 488 -3.82 -19.45 5.92
CA ASP A 488 -3.09 -18.21 5.65
C ASP A 488 -2.17 -17.76 6.80
N GLY A 489 -2.27 -18.42 7.96
CA GLY A 489 -1.48 -18.12 9.14
C GLY A 489 -1.96 -16.88 9.89
N ASP A 490 -3.14 -16.36 9.56
CA ASP A 490 -3.75 -15.22 10.25
C ASP A 490 -4.99 -15.64 11.03
N PRO A 491 -4.91 -15.81 12.35
CA PRO A 491 -6.05 -16.23 13.15
C PRO A 491 -7.19 -15.20 13.23
N SER A 492 -7.00 -14.00 12.68
CA SER A 492 -8.07 -12.99 12.61
C SER A 492 -8.98 -13.15 11.39
N THR A 493 -8.54 -13.89 10.37
CA THR A 493 -9.38 -14.28 9.23
C THR A 493 -10.13 -15.58 9.52
N ILE A 494 -11.25 -15.80 8.86
CA ILE A 494 -12.04 -17.00 9.08
C ILE A 494 -12.58 -17.58 7.76
N TRP A 495 -12.49 -18.88 7.59
CA TRP A 495 -13.41 -19.59 6.70
C TRP A 495 -14.77 -19.64 7.37
N HIS A 496 -15.82 -19.38 6.58
CA HIS A 496 -17.21 -19.57 6.98
C HIS A 496 -18.00 -20.14 5.80
N THR A 497 -18.86 -21.11 6.05
CA THR A 497 -19.74 -21.62 5.01
C THR A 497 -20.77 -20.59 4.59
N MET A 498 -21.25 -20.69 3.35
CA MET A 498 -22.19 -19.74 2.74
C MET A 498 -23.48 -19.59 3.55
N TYR A 499 -23.89 -18.35 3.77
CA TYR A 499 -25.13 -17.99 4.44
C TYR A 499 -25.84 -16.79 3.77
N SER A 500 -25.14 -15.93 3.05
CA SER A 500 -25.70 -14.69 2.48
C SER A 500 -26.56 -14.93 1.23
N ILE A 501 -26.22 -15.93 0.41
CA ILE A 501 -26.94 -16.27 -0.82
C ILE A 501 -27.84 -17.48 -0.58
N THR A 502 -27.26 -18.55 -0.03
CA THR A 502 -27.99 -19.78 0.35
C THR A 502 -27.39 -20.34 1.62
N LEU A 503 -28.22 -20.79 2.54
CA LEU A 503 -27.73 -21.49 3.72
C LEU A 503 -27.28 -22.89 3.33
N ALA A 504 -25.99 -23.12 3.30
CA ALA A 504 -25.42 -24.44 3.04
C ALA A 504 -25.72 -25.40 4.21
N LYS A 505 -25.97 -26.68 3.90
CA LYS A 505 -26.30 -27.70 4.87
C LYS A 505 -25.16 -28.67 5.12
N TYR A 506 -25.05 -29.20 6.31
CA TYR A 506 -24.12 -30.27 6.65
C TYR A 506 -24.33 -31.53 5.81
N PRO A 507 -23.24 -32.30 5.53
CA PRO A 507 -21.85 -32.11 5.96
C PRO A 507 -21.10 -31.07 5.13
N HIS A 508 -20.21 -30.33 5.79
CA HIS A 508 -19.27 -29.43 5.12
C HIS A 508 -17.88 -30.02 5.11
N TRP A 509 -17.08 -29.73 4.07
CA TRP A 509 -15.69 -30.18 4.06
C TRP A 509 -14.77 -29.22 3.30
N VAL A 510 -13.52 -29.28 3.68
CA VAL A 510 -12.43 -28.59 3.02
C VAL A 510 -11.31 -29.58 2.73
N ASP A 511 -10.83 -29.60 1.50
CA ASP A 511 -9.70 -30.41 1.04
C ASP A 511 -8.44 -29.57 1.00
N PHE A 512 -7.41 -30.04 1.65
CA PHE A 512 -6.11 -29.39 1.75
C PHE A 512 -5.08 -30.15 0.91
N ASP A 513 -4.24 -29.45 0.14
CA ASP A 513 -3.09 -29.97 -0.59
C ASP A 513 -1.81 -29.63 0.16
N ALA A 514 -1.06 -30.62 0.60
CA ALA A 514 0.25 -30.43 1.22
C ALA A 514 1.39 -30.24 0.21
N GLY A 515 1.07 -30.05 -1.09
CA GLY A 515 2.02 -29.86 -2.19
C GLY A 515 2.74 -31.13 -2.64
N LYS A 516 3.08 -32.00 -1.69
CA LYS A 516 3.69 -33.31 -1.91
C LYS A 516 3.26 -34.30 -0.83
N GLN A 517 3.53 -35.58 -1.05
CA GLN A 517 3.31 -36.57 0.00
C GLN A 517 4.16 -36.25 1.23
N LYS A 518 3.54 -36.18 2.40
CA LYS A 518 4.16 -35.99 3.71
C LYS A 518 3.76 -37.11 4.66
N MET A 519 4.58 -37.38 5.66
CA MET A 519 4.21 -38.22 6.80
C MET A 519 3.41 -37.37 7.80
N ILE A 520 2.10 -37.57 7.85
CA ILE A 520 1.17 -36.79 8.65
C ILE A 520 0.91 -37.55 9.94
N LYS A 521 1.20 -36.91 11.07
CA LYS A 521 1.02 -37.46 12.44
C LYS A 521 -0.26 -36.99 13.10
N GLY A 522 -0.88 -35.94 12.56
CA GLY A 522 -2.06 -35.29 13.11
C GLY A 522 -2.33 -33.94 12.47
N PHE A 523 -3.15 -33.16 13.12
CA PHE A 523 -3.49 -31.80 12.68
C PHE A 523 -3.83 -30.90 13.86
N THR A 524 -3.91 -29.59 13.59
CA THR A 524 -4.47 -28.62 14.52
C THR A 524 -5.65 -27.89 13.88
N TYR A 525 -6.62 -27.53 14.69
CA TYR A 525 -7.75 -26.71 14.32
C TYR A 525 -7.91 -25.56 15.32
N LEU A 526 -8.07 -24.36 14.81
CA LEU A 526 -8.35 -23.16 15.58
C LEU A 526 -9.73 -22.62 15.16
N ALA A 527 -10.64 -22.51 16.11
CA ALA A 527 -11.93 -21.86 15.87
C ALA A 527 -11.73 -20.36 15.63
N ARG A 528 -12.75 -19.66 15.14
CA ARG A 528 -12.74 -18.20 14.92
C ARG A 528 -12.36 -17.44 16.20
N GLN A 529 -11.63 -16.29 16.03
CA GLN A 529 -11.02 -15.51 17.10
C GLN A 529 -11.65 -14.12 17.33
N ASP A 530 -12.77 -13.85 16.67
CA ASP A 530 -13.48 -12.56 16.72
C ASP A 530 -14.46 -12.41 17.92
N GLY A 531 -14.36 -13.29 18.89
CA GLY A 531 -15.24 -13.32 20.06
C GLY A 531 -16.56 -14.08 19.85
N SER A 532 -16.89 -14.47 18.62
CA SER A 532 -18.01 -15.37 18.30
C SER A 532 -17.50 -16.81 18.17
N LEU A 533 -18.30 -17.79 18.55
CA LEU A 533 -18.06 -19.20 18.26
C LEU A 533 -19.10 -19.77 17.29
N ASN A 534 -19.75 -18.91 16.50
CA ASN A 534 -20.72 -19.30 15.49
C ASN A 534 -20.05 -20.16 14.40
N GLY A 535 -20.63 -21.32 14.10
CA GLY A 535 -20.05 -22.29 13.18
C GLY A 535 -18.85 -23.08 13.74
N CYS A 536 -18.55 -22.95 15.05
CA CYS A 536 -17.50 -23.76 15.68
C CYS A 536 -17.80 -25.25 15.50
N ILE A 537 -16.99 -25.95 14.72
CA ILE A 537 -17.18 -27.36 14.40
C ILE A 537 -17.20 -28.18 15.68
N LYS A 538 -18.17 -29.11 15.79
CA LYS A 538 -18.21 -30.08 16.89
C LYS A 538 -17.69 -31.43 16.41
N ASP A 539 -18.48 -32.19 15.69
CA ASP A 539 -18.08 -33.54 15.27
C ASP A 539 -17.41 -33.48 13.89
N TYR A 540 -16.28 -34.17 13.76
CA TYR A 540 -15.48 -34.16 12.55
C TYR A 540 -14.98 -35.54 12.14
N GLU A 541 -14.66 -35.67 10.85
CA GLU A 541 -13.92 -36.77 10.26
C GLU A 541 -12.74 -36.23 9.47
N ILE A 542 -11.58 -36.91 9.54
CA ILE A 542 -10.41 -36.62 8.73
C ILE A 542 -10.15 -37.76 7.77
N TYR A 543 -10.02 -37.42 6.50
CA TYR A 543 -9.67 -38.33 5.43
C TYR A 543 -8.32 -37.92 4.81
N VAL A 544 -7.66 -38.88 4.19
CA VAL A 544 -6.42 -38.63 3.45
C VAL A 544 -6.49 -39.24 2.05
N SER A 545 -5.81 -38.61 1.10
CA SER A 545 -5.75 -39.05 -0.28
C SER A 545 -4.40 -38.73 -0.93
N ASN A 546 -4.06 -39.39 -1.99
CA ASN A 546 -2.89 -39.05 -2.81
C ASN A 546 -3.25 -38.46 -4.18
N ASP A 547 -4.54 -38.49 -4.55
CA ASP A 547 -5.03 -38.05 -5.86
C ASP A 547 -6.22 -37.06 -5.77
N ASN A 548 -6.63 -36.68 -4.53
CA ASN A 548 -7.79 -35.83 -4.25
C ASN A 548 -9.12 -36.39 -4.78
N LYS A 549 -9.21 -37.68 -5.03
CA LYS A 549 -10.40 -38.37 -5.56
C LYS A 549 -10.78 -39.58 -4.70
N ASN A 550 -9.80 -40.41 -4.39
CA ASN A 550 -10.00 -41.63 -3.61
C ASN A 550 -9.63 -41.35 -2.14
N TRP A 551 -10.61 -41.29 -1.25
CA TRP A 551 -10.45 -40.90 0.14
C TRP A 551 -10.45 -42.06 1.14
N GLY A 552 -11.04 -43.17 0.82
CA GLY A 552 -11.12 -44.36 1.69
C GLY A 552 -11.89 -44.10 2.99
N GLU A 553 -11.53 -44.83 4.05
CA GLU A 553 -12.08 -44.63 5.38
C GLU A 553 -11.36 -43.49 6.11
N PRO A 554 -12.06 -42.78 7.04
CA PRO A 554 -11.44 -41.72 7.79
C PRO A 554 -10.32 -42.22 8.71
N VAL A 555 -9.19 -41.51 8.68
CA VAL A 555 -8.02 -41.81 9.52
C VAL A 555 -8.17 -41.31 10.97
N ALA A 556 -9.09 -40.37 11.19
CA ALA A 556 -9.46 -39.88 12.53
C ALA A 556 -10.92 -39.42 12.53
N LYS A 557 -11.59 -39.60 13.67
CA LYS A 557 -12.92 -39.07 14.00
C LYS A 557 -12.88 -38.52 15.41
N GLY A 558 -13.66 -37.51 15.69
CA GLY A 558 -13.71 -36.95 17.03
C GLY A 558 -14.66 -35.77 17.14
N SER A 559 -14.61 -35.14 18.32
CA SER A 559 -15.35 -33.92 18.61
C SER A 559 -14.41 -32.87 19.15
N PHE A 560 -14.53 -31.65 18.63
CA PHE A 560 -13.82 -30.48 19.15
C PHE A 560 -14.57 -29.90 20.36
N GLU A 561 -13.83 -29.30 21.26
CA GLU A 561 -14.38 -28.51 22.35
C GLU A 561 -14.89 -27.15 21.84
N LYS A 562 -15.91 -26.61 22.50
CA LYS A 562 -16.39 -25.23 22.25
C LYS A 562 -15.44 -24.23 22.89
N THR A 563 -14.33 -23.92 22.22
CA THR A 563 -13.29 -23.03 22.72
C THR A 563 -12.59 -22.30 21.59
N ALA A 564 -12.10 -21.08 21.88
CA ALA A 564 -11.22 -20.32 20.98
C ALA A 564 -9.74 -20.77 21.07
N LYS A 565 -9.40 -21.77 21.89
CA LYS A 565 -8.03 -22.28 21.99
C LYS A 565 -7.69 -23.23 20.84
N LEU A 566 -6.42 -23.26 20.47
CA LEU A 566 -5.89 -24.21 19.50
C LEU A 566 -6.11 -25.65 19.98
N GLN A 567 -6.74 -26.45 19.15
CA GLN A 567 -6.98 -27.87 19.42
C GLN A 567 -6.06 -28.72 18.55
N LYS A 568 -5.33 -29.63 19.15
CA LYS A 568 -4.37 -30.52 18.49
C LYS A 568 -4.85 -31.97 18.58
N VAL A 569 -4.91 -32.63 17.44
CA VAL A 569 -5.33 -34.04 17.32
C VAL A 569 -4.20 -34.85 16.71
N MET A 570 -3.80 -35.93 17.35
CA MET A 570 -2.79 -36.86 16.85
C MET A 570 -3.47 -38.11 16.31
N PHE A 571 -3.01 -38.58 15.15
CA PHE A 571 -3.49 -39.86 14.59
C PHE A 571 -2.94 -41.04 15.38
N GLY A 572 -3.70 -42.12 15.44
CA GLY A 572 -3.24 -43.35 16.08
C GLY A 572 -1.99 -43.94 15.42
N LYS A 573 -1.80 -43.72 14.12
CA LYS A 573 -0.59 -44.05 13.34
C LYS A 573 -0.33 -42.95 12.31
N PRO A 574 0.93 -42.54 12.07
CA PRO A 574 1.29 -41.65 10.99
C PRO A 574 0.85 -42.20 9.61
N VAL A 575 0.36 -41.33 8.76
CA VAL A 575 -0.16 -41.70 7.42
C VAL A 575 0.59 -40.90 6.35
N LYS A 576 1.03 -41.57 5.27
CA LYS A 576 1.69 -40.92 4.15
C LYS A 576 0.64 -40.47 3.13
N ALA A 577 0.43 -39.16 2.98
CA ALA A 577 -0.54 -38.60 2.05
C ALA A 577 -0.13 -37.22 1.54
N ARG A 578 -0.72 -36.79 0.42
CA ARG A 578 -0.62 -35.44 -0.11
C ARG A 578 -1.83 -34.59 0.25
N TYR A 579 -3.03 -35.15 0.17
CA TYR A 579 -4.27 -34.44 0.43
C TYR A 579 -4.89 -34.88 1.76
N VAL A 580 -5.49 -33.90 2.44
CA VAL A 580 -6.23 -34.12 3.69
C VAL A 580 -7.59 -33.45 3.57
N ARG A 581 -8.65 -34.12 3.99
CA ARG A 581 -10.02 -33.56 4.08
C ARG A 581 -10.43 -33.45 5.54
N LEU A 582 -10.79 -32.23 5.97
CA LEU A 582 -11.56 -32.00 7.17
C LEU A 582 -13.05 -31.99 6.78
N ARG A 583 -13.80 -32.96 7.26
CA ARG A 583 -15.25 -33.05 7.10
C ARG A 583 -15.93 -32.73 8.42
N ALA A 584 -16.64 -31.62 8.47
CA ALA A 584 -17.47 -31.21 9.60
C ALA A 584 -18.86 -31.87 9.47
N LEU A 585 -19.35 -32.44 10.55
CA LEU A 585 -20.63 -33.16 10.60
C LEU A 585 -21.72 -32.33 11.25
N ASN A 586 -21.37 -31.47 12.18
CA ASN A 586 -22.23 -30.51 12.87
C ASN A 586 -21.40 -29.46 13.59
N GLU A 587 -22.04 -28.48 14.22
CA GLU A 587 -21.38 -27.45 15.03
C GLU A 587 -21.93 -27.44 16.48
N GLN A 588 -21.29 -26.63 17.36
CA GLN A 588 -21.51 -26.64 18.82
C GLN A 588 -22.87 -26.11 19.25
N SER A 589 -23.59 -25.32 18.43
CA SER A 589 -24.86 -24.65 18.77
C SER A 589 -26.06 -25.19 17.99
N GLY A 590 -25.85 -26.21 17.12
CA GLY A 590 -26.89 -26.86 16.33
C GLY A 590 -27.35 -26.07 15.12
N GLN A 591 -26.52 -25.13 14.62
CA GLN A 591 -26.80 -24.41 13.38
C GLN A 591 -26.19 -25.13 12.16
N ASP A 592 -26.51 -24.67 10.96
CA ASP A 592 -25.99 -25.27 9.72
C ASP A 592 -24.65 -24.72 9.26
N TYR A 593 -24.01 -23.87 10.04
CA TYR A 593 -22.73 -23.22 9.69
C TYR A 593 -21.52 -24.06 10.07
N ALA A 594 -20.42 -23.93 9.30
CA ALA A 594 -19.09 -24.32 9.75
C ALA A 594 -18.14 -23.14 9.56
N SER A 595 -17.25 -22.92 10.51
CA SER A 595 -16.23 -21.89 10.46
C SER A 595 -14.94 -22.35 11.12
N GLY A 596 -13.83 -21.70 10.79
CA GLY A 596 -12.53 -21.93 11.42
C GLY A 596 -11.57 -20.82 11.05
N ALA A 597 -10.62 -20.51 11.94
CA ALA A 597 -9.57 -19.54 11.68
C ALA A 597 -8.34 -20.22 11.07
N GLU A 598 -7.91 -21.36 11.61
CA GLU A 598 -6.67 -22.00 11.15
C GLU A 598 -6.77 -23.53 11.15
N PHE A 599 -6.14 -24.13 10.16
CA PHE A 599 -5.92 -25.56 10.07
C PHE A 599 -4.47 -25.84 9.66
N THR A 600 -3.74 -26.66 10.41
CA THR A 600 -2.38 -27.04 10.05
C THR A 600 -2.17 -28.55 10.21
N LEU A 601 -1.21 -29.11 9.48
CA LEU A 601 -0.80 -30.50 9.62
C LEU A 601 0.39 -30.64 10.58
N VAL A 602 0.33 -31.64 11.41
CA VAL A 602 1.48 -32.10 12.22
C VAL A 602 2.22 -33.15 11.39
N THR A 603 3.38 -32.80 10.88
CA THR A 603 4.23 -33.67 10.04
C THR A 603 5.54 -33.98 10.74
N GLU A 604 6.37 -34.84 10.12
CA GLU A 604 7.75 -35.09 10.58
C GLU A 604 8.64 -33.89 10.35
#